data_8f2fbeb996c2c5e6f8536edfc28741d2
#
_entry.id   8f2fbeb996c2c5e6f8536edfc28741d2
#
_cell.length_a   1.000
_cell.length_b   1.000
_cell.length_c   1.000
_cell.angle_alpha   90.00
_cell.angle_beta   90.00
_cell.angle_gamma   90.00
#
_symmetry.space_group_name_H-M   'P 1'
#
loop_
_entity.id
_entity.type
_entity.pdbx_description
1 polymer ?
#
loop_
_entity_poly.entity_id
_entity_poly.type
_entity_poly.pdbx_seq_one_letter_code
_entity_poly.pdbx_strand_id
1 'polypeptide(L)'
;AVDRIMTNPNEVYAISNSFERKVLLDYALKSYQTAIELQPSLKFNYQMGLLYGQLGNIEMMITSFLDEAYQSPQNTVLIQNQFVRFMVDDGDANFNELLRKALILRTQKNQDVFWNYYLSWFYVQQKEFEKAFIQQKAIYKRNPESLNSIVNLAQLAIEEDNQEAARDILGFVLENSKDLELLIQANVYLMEMKIEKATEKDFANINTELDNLLREFEISPFTLSLQLIQAH
;
A
#
# COMPACT_ATOMS: atom_id res chain seq x y z
N ALA A 1 -30.68 19.50 20.36
CA ALA A 1 -29.25 19.14 20.44
C ALA A 1 -28.48 19.73 19.24
N VAL A 2 -28.96 19.54 18.02
CA VAL A 2 -28.32 20.11 16.80
C VAL A 2 -28.26 21.63 16.85
N ASP A 3 -29.26 22.29 17.41
CA ASP A 3 -29.30 23.77 17.60
C ASP A 3 -28.10 24.31 18.41
N ARG A 4 -27.54 23.48 19.32
CA ARG A 4 -26.34 23.88 20.07
C ARG A 4 -25.10 23.91 19.20
N ILE A 5 -25.03 23.11 18.15
CA ILE A 5 -23.93 23.15 17.18
C ILE A 5 -23.97 24.47 16.40
N MET A 6 -25.16 25.00 16.12
CA MET A 6 -25.33 26.29 15.45
C MET A 6 -24.73 27.44 16.26
N THR A 7 -24.71 27.34 17.58
CA THR A 7 -24.13 28.35 18.48
C THR A 7 -22.67 28.05 18.83
N ASN A 8 -22.28 26.79 18.90
CA ASN A 8 -20.91 26.36 19.21
C ASN A 8 -20.55 25.05 18.50
N PRO A 9 -19.95 25.13 17.29
CA PRO A 9 -19.55 23.93 16.53
C PRO A 9 -18.58 23.00 17.26
N ASN A 10 -17.82 23.48 18.24
CA ASN A 10 -16.88 22.67 19.02
C ASN A 10 -17.56 21.66 19.95
N GLU A 11 -18.86 21.80 20.22
CA GLU A 11 -19.63 20.82 21.01
C GLU A 11 -20.02 19.57 20.21
N VAL A 12 -19.69 19.52 18.90
CA VAL A 12 -20.11 18.45 18.01
C VAL A 12 -19.76 17.06 18.51
N TYR A 13 -18.56 16.85 19.06
CA TYR A 13 -18.15 15.54 19.59
C TYR A 13 -19.09 15.03 20.71
N ALA A 14 -19.40 15.88 21.67
CA ALA A 14 -20.28 15.49 22.78
C ALA A 14 -21.70 15.19 22.28
N ILE A 15 -22.17 15.97 21.31
CA ILE A 15 -23.50 15.83 20.73
C ILE A 15 -23.59 14.56 19.88
N SER A 16 -22.62 14.34 18.95
CA SER A 16 -22.55 13.15 18.11
C SER A 16 -22.45 11.88 18.94
N ASN A 17 -21.52 11.83 19.90
CA ASN A 17 -21.38 10.68 20.81
C ASN A 17 -22.69 10.38 21.58
N SER A 18 -23.45 11.41 21.94
CA SER A 18 -24.76 11.22 22.58
C SER A 18 -25.78 10.57 21.65
N PHE A 19 -25.75 10.90 20.35
CA PHE A 19 -26.57 10.25 19.33
C PHE A 19 -26.10 8.83 19.03
N GLU A 20 -24.81 8.60 18.89
CA GLU A 20 -24.21 7.28 18.64
C GLU A 20 -24.57 6.28 19.75
N ARG A 21 -24.46 6.68 21.04
CA ARG A 21 -24.86 5.84 22.17
C ARG A 21 -26.34 5.44 22.15
N LYS A 22 -27.16 6.19 21.44
CA LYS A 22 -28.61 5.92 21.28
C LYS A 22 -28.89 5.27 19.92
N VAL A 23 -27.86 4.91 19.18
CA VAL A 23 -27.97 4.33 17.81
C VAL A 23 -28.73 5.25 16.85
N LEU A 24 -28.66 6.55 17.07
CA LEU A 24 -29.24 7.59 16.21
C LEU A 24 -28.16 8.08 15.23
N LEU A 25 -27.66 7.18 14.35
CA LEU A 25 -26.47 7.39 13.54
C LEU A 25 -26.64 8.52 12.53
N ASP A 26 -27.81 8.67 11.92
CA ASP A 26 -28.08 9.78 10.98
C ASP A 26 -27.98 11.15 11.66
N TYR A 27 -28.43 11.25 12.92
CA TYR A 27 -28.31 12.50 13.68
C TYR A 27 -26.87 12.78 14.10
N ALA A 28 -26.09 11.73 14.41
CA ALA A 28 -24.67 11.85 14.68
C ALA A 28 -23.92 12.36 13.45
N LEU A 29 -24.17 11.75 12.29
CA LEU A 29 -23.59 12.15 11.00
C LEU A 29 -23.96 13.60 10.64
N LYS A 30 -25.25 13.94 10.74
CA LYS A 30 -25.73 15.31 10.50
C LYS A 30 -25.07 16.34 11.40
N SER A 31 -24.77 15.96 12.66
CA SER A 31 -24.07 16.83 13.61
C SER A 31 -22.68 17.20 13.11
N TYR A 32 -21.87 16.23 12.62
CA TYR A 32 -20.56 16.51 12.04
C TYR A 32 -20.66 17.33 10.76
N GLN A 33 -21.60 17.01 9.88
CA GLN A 33 -21.82 17.76 8.63
C GLN A 33 -22.15 19.23 8.93
N THR A 34 -23.08 19.47 9.85
CA THR A 34 -23.46 20.85 10.26
C THR A 34 -22.26 21.60 10.86
N ALA A 35 -21.45 20.95 11.69
CA ALA A 35 -20.26 21.58 12.27
C ALA A 35 -19.23 21.99 11.20
N ILE A 36 -19.00 21.14 10.17
CA ILE A 36 -18.10 21.45 9.05
C ILE A 36 -18.67 22.59 8.19
N GLU A 37 -19.99 22.63 7.93
CA GLU A 37 -20.63 23.71 7.20
C GLU A 37 -20.46 25.07 7.90
N LEU A 38 -20.57 25.08 9.23
CA LEU A 38 -20.40 26.28 10.03
C LEU A 38 -18.94 26.70 10.19
N GLN A 39 -18.05 25.72 10.29
CA GLN A 39 -16.62 25.92 10.50
C GLN A 39 -15.79 24.94 9.63
N PRO A 40 -15.49 25.28 8.37
CA PRO A 40 -14.80 24.39 7.41
C PRO A 40 -13.39 23.95 7.83
N SER A 41 -12.80 24.60 8.83
CA SER A 41 -11.51 24.20 9.40
C SER A 41 -11.59 22.91 10.26
N LEU A 42 -12.78 22.53 10.70
CA LEU A 42 -13.00 21.31 11.46
C LEU A 42 -12.87 20.08 10.55
N LYS A 43 -12.27 19.02 11.06
CA LYS A 43 -11.98 17.78 10.32
C LYS A 43 -12.59 16.61 11.09
N PHE A 44 -13.55 15.91 10.48
CA PHE A 44 -14.25 14.77 11.06
C PHE A 44 -14.35 13.59 10.07
N ASN A 45 -13.44 13.55 9.09
CA ASN A 45 -13.48 12.52 8.05
C ASN A 45 -13.43 11.11 8.63
N TYR A 46 -12.61 10.89 9.66
CA TYR A 46 -12.52 9.59 10.33
C TYR A 46 -13.85 9.18 10.99
N GLN A 47 -14.44 10.07 11.78
CA GLN A 47 -15.69 9.83 12.48
C GLN A 47 -16.85 9.63 11.49
N MET A 48 -16.92 10.45 10.46
CA MET A 48 -17.91 10.31 9.40
C MET A 48 -17.75 9.01 8.64
N GLY A 49 -16.50 8.60 8.35
CA GLY A 49 -16.21 7.31 7.74
C GLY A 49 -16.76 6.13 8.55
N LEU A 50 -16.55 6.14 9.89
CA LEU A 50 -17.10 5.12 10.77
C LEU A 50 -18.63 5.08 10.74
N LEU A 51 -19.28 6.26 10.78
CA LEU A 51 -20.74 6.37 10.75
C LEU A 51 -21.31 5.90 9.40
N TYR A 52 -20.69 6.29 8.27
CA TYR A 52 -21.09 5.81 6.95
C TYR A 52 -20.98 4.28 6.84
N GLY A 53 -19.92 3.68 7.41
CA GLY A 53 -19.76 2.23 7.46
C GLY A 53 -20.89 1.56 8.24
N GLN A 54 -21.25 2.09 9.43
CA GLN A 54 -22.35 1.58 10.24
C GLN A 54 -23.72 1.75 9.56
N LEU A 55 -23.89 2.78 8.73
CA LEU A 55 -25.09 3.03 7.94
C LEU A 55 -25.13 2.22 6.62
N GLY A 56 -24.10 1.43 6.32
CA GLY A 56 -23.99 0.66 5.08
C GLY A 56 -23.69 1.49 3.84
N ASN A 57 -23.31 2.75 3.99
CA ASN A 57 -22.92 3.61 2.88
C ASN A 57 -21.42 3.48 2.58
N ILE A 58 -21.07 2.40 1.90
CA ILE A 58 -19.68 2.02 1.65
C ILE A 58 -18.92 3.04 0.80
N GLU A 59 -19.55 3.65 -0.21
CA GLU A 59 -18.89 4.67 -1.05
C GLU A 59 -18.49 5.91 -0.25
N MET A 60 -19.39 6.42 0.61
CA MET A 60 -19.09 7.56 1.46
C MET A 60 -18.11 7.23 2.57
N MET A 61 -18.13 6.00 3.10
CA MET A 61 -17.12 5.52 4.04
C MET A 61 -15.73 5.55 3.41
N ILE A 62 -15.58 4.94 2.23
CA ILE A 62 -14.31 4.93 1.49
C ILE A 62 -13.83 6.35 1.22
N THR A 63 -14.72 7.22 0.74
CA THR A 63 -14.39 8.62 0.44
C THR A 63 -13.88 9.34 1.67
N SER A 64 -14.60 9.24 2.80
CA SER A 64 -14.23 9.89 4.05
C SER A 64 -12.90 9.38 4.61
N PHE A 65 -12.66 8.08 4.58
CA PHE A 65 -11.41 7.50 5.03
C PHE A 65 -10.23 7.88 4.14
N LEU A 66 -10.39 7.91 2.82
CA LEU A 66 -9.34 8.36 1.91
C LEU A 66 -9.02 9.86 2.09
N ASP A 67 -10.03 10.68 2.36
CA ASP A 67 -9.84 12.10 2.67
C ASP A 67 -9.10 12.29 3.99
N GLU A 68 -9.40 11.47 5.00
CA GLU A 68 -8.66 11.45 6.26
C GLU A 68 -7.20 11.07 6.07
N ALA A 69 -6.92 9.97 5.34
CA ALA A 69 -5.57 9.50 5.10
C ALA A 69 -4.72 10.55 4.35
N TYR A 70 -5.33 11.28 3.42
CA TYR A 70 -4.65 12.33 2.65
C TYR A 70 -4.39 13.60 3.48
N GLN A 71 -5.37 14.03 4.29
CA GLN A 71 -5.26 15.23 5.09
C GLN A 71 -4.41 15.03 6.36
N SER A 72 -4.34 13.80 6.85
CA SER A 72 -3.65 13.39 8.08
C SER A 72 -2.76 12.17 7.79
N PRO A 73 -1.60 12.34 7.12
CA PRO A 73 -0.76 11.21 6.70
C PRO A 73 -0.36 10.24 7.83
N GLN A 74 -0.29 10.73 9.07
CA GLN A 74 -0.04 9.91 10.27
C GLN A 74 -1.16 8.87 10.52
N ASN A 75 -2.35 9.08 9.98
CA ASN A 75 -3.49 8.18 10.10
C ASN A 75 -3.58 7.17 8.94
N THR A 76 -2.66 7.22 7.97
CA THR A 76 -2.70 6.34 6.77
C THR A 76 -2.76 4.86 7.15
N VAL A 77 -1.88 4.40 8.05
CA VAL A 77 -1.86 3.00 8.49
C VAL A 77 -3.15 2.61 9.23
N LEU A 78 -3.70 3.53 10.04
CA LEU A 78 -4.98 3.30 10.71
C LEU A 78 -6.10 3.08 9.69
N ILE A 79 -6.16 3.91 8.64
CA ILE A 79 -7.16 3.80 7.58
C ILE A 79 -6.95 2.52 6.76
N GLN A 80 -5.71 2.17 6.41
CA GLN A 80 -5.39 0.92 5.72
C GLN A 80 -5.89 -0.28 6.51
N ASN A 81 -5.67 -0.31 7.83
CA ASN A 81 -6.16 -1.38 8.70
C ASN A 81 -7.70 -1.44 8.76
N GLN A 82 -8.39 -0.31 8.67
CA GLN A 82 -9.86 -0.32 8.53
C GLN A 82 -10.27 -0.98 7.20
N PHE A 83 -9.64 -0.61 6.09
CA PHE A 83 -9.95 -1.20 4.78
C PHE A 83 -9.66 -2.70 4.72
N VAL A 84 -8.54 -3.18 5.29
CA VAL A 84 -8.21 -4.61 5.33
C VAL A 84 -9.34 -5.43 5.98
N ARG A 85 -9.98 -4.92 7.03
CA ARG A 85 -11.10 -5.62 7.68
C ARG A 85 -12.27 -5.85 6.73
N PHE A 86 -12.57 -4.88 5.85
CA PHE A 86 -13.64 -5.02 4.84
C PHE A 86 -13.21 -5.86 3.63
N MET A 87 -11.89 -5.93 3.34
CA MET A 87 -11.38 -6.76 2.23
C MET A 87 -11.46 -8.26 2.54
N VAL A 88 -11.31 -8.65 3.80
CA VAL A 88 -11.27 -10.06 4.25
C VAL A 88 -12.67 -10.64 4.41
N ASP A 89 -13.68 -9.81 4.64
CA ASP A 89 -15.07 -10.25 4.78
C ASP A 89 -15.60 -10.63 3.39
N ASP A 90 -15.59 -11.94 3.08
CA ASP A 90 -15.95 -12.55 1.78
C ASP A 90 -17.36 -12.18 1.27
N GLY A 91 -18.12 -11.41 2.04
CA GLY A 91 -19.46 -10.97 1.69
C GLY A 91 -19.54 -9.79 0.73
N ASP A 92 -18.44 -9.04 0.52
CA ASP A 92 -18.52 -7.77 -0.22
C ASP A 92 -17.48 -7.64 -1.34
N ALA A 93 -17.61 -8.51 -2.38
CA ALA A 93 -16.89 -8.34 -3.66
C ALA A 93 -17.01 -6.89 -4.20
N ASN A 94 -18.06 -6.17 -3.77
CA ASN A 94 -18.34 -4.80 -4.11
C ASN A 94 -17.37 -3.82 -3.41
N PHE A 95 -16.92 -4.09 -2.16
CA PHE A 95 -16.01 -3.19 -1.44
C PHE A 95 -14.68 -3.01 -2.17
N ASN A 96 -14.05 -4.11 -2.57
CA ASN A 96 -12.76 -4.07 -3.28
C ASN A 96 -12.88 -3.32 -4.61
N GLU A 97 -13.98 -3.48 -5.34
CA GLU A 97 -14.22 -2.77 -6.59
C GLU A 97 -14.45 -1.27 -6.36
N LEU A 98 -15.22 -0.90 -5.34
CA LEU A 98 -15.47 0.51 -4.98
C LEU A 98 -14.19 1.20 -4.52
N LEU A 99 -13.36 0.53 -3.69
CA LEU A 99 -12.08 1.08 -3.24
C LEU A 99 -11.11 1.23 -4.41
N ARG A 100 -10.99 0.22 -5.28
CA ARG A 100 -10.18 0.28 -6.50
C ARG A 100 -10.56 1.48 -7.35
N LYS A 101 -11.85 1.63 -7.65
CA LYS A 101 -12.39 2.75 -8.44
C LYS A 101 -12.08 4.11 -7.80
N ALA A 102 -12.28 4.24 -6.50
CA ALA A 102 -11.99 5.47 -5.77
C ALA A 102 -10.51 5.84 -5.84
N LEU A 103 -9.60 4.87 -5.66
CA LEU A 103 -8.15 5.09 -5.72
C LEU A 103 -7.69 5.46 -7.14
N ILE A 104 -8.18 4.77 -8.17
CA ILE A 104 -7.85 5.08 -9.57
C ILE A 104 -8.29 6.51 -9.90
N LEU A 105 -9.52 6.91 -9.53
CA LEU A 105 -10.02 8.26 -9.78
C LEU A 105 -9.15 9.32 -9.09
N ARG A 106 -8.69 9.07 -7.87
CA ARG A 106 -7.83 10.01 -7.14
C ARG A 106 -6.44 10.11 -7.77
N THR A 107 -5.86 8.98 -8.18
CA THR A 107 -4.57 8.95 -8.88
C THR A 107 -4.62 9.70 -10.21
N GLN A 108 -5.76 9.64 -10.93
CA GLN A 108 -5.95 10.35 -12.19
C GLN A 108 -6.18 11.86 -12.01
N LYS A 109 -6.93 12.24 -10.97
CA LYS A 109 -7.28 13.64 -10.70
C LYS A 109 -6.15 14.44 -10.05
N ASN A 110 -5.34 13.77 -9.24
CA ASN A 110 -4.27 14.39 -8.49
C ASN A 110 -2.95 13.67 -8.78
N GLN A 111 -1.95 14.41 -9.25
CA GLN A 111 -0.61 13.87 -9.56
C GLN A 111 0.26 13.67 -8.30
N ASP A 112 -0.30 13.74 -7.10
CA ASP A 112 0.41 13.47 -5.87
C ASP A 112 0.82 11.98 -5.78
N VAL A 113 2.08 11.74 -5.47
CA VAL A 113 2.64 10.39 -5.29
C VAL A 113 1.94 9.60 -4.18
N PHE A 114 1.33 10.28 -3.21
CA PHE A 114 0.53 9.66 -2.15
C PHE A 114 -0.51 8.69 -2.71
N TRP A 115 -1.21 9.07 -3.77
CA TRP A 115 -2.24 8.22 -4.37
C TRP A 115 -1.64 7.01 -5.11
N ASN A 116 -0.47 7.16 -5.71
CA ASN A 116 0.24 6.02 -6.29
C ASN A 116 0.71 5.02 -5.20
N TYR A 117 1.22 5.53 -4.06
CA TYR A 117 1.55 4.67 -2.91
C TYR A 117 0.33 3.92 -2.38
N TYR A 118 -0.79 4.62 -2.23
CA TYR A 118 -2.02 4.03 -1.72
C TYR A 118 -2.61 2.99 -2.67
N LEU A 119 -2.59 3.26 -3.98
CA LEU A 119 -3.05 2.33 -5.01
C LEU A 119 -2.09 1.12 -5.13
N SER A 120 -0.79 1.33 -4.99
CA SER A 120 0.20 0.23 -4.92
C SER A 120 -0.09 -0.67 -3.72
N TRP A 121 -0.28 -0.09 -2.53
CA TRP A 121 -0.66 -0.84 -1.34
C TRP A 121 -1.93 -1.68 -1.57
N PHE A 122 -2.98 -1.09 -2.16
CA PHE A 122 -4.20 -1.81 -2.46
C PHE A 122 -3.95 -3.01 -3.37
N TYR A 123 -3.16 -2.84 -4.45
CA TYR A 123 -2.84 -3.95 -5.35
C TYR A 123 -2.02 -5.05 -4.66
N VAL A 124 -1.12 -4.71 -3.75
CA VAL A 124 -0.41 -5.69 -2.92
C VAL A 124 -1.38 -6.50 -2.07
N GLN A 125 -2.37 -5.86 -1.42
CA GLN A 125 -3.41 -6.57 -0.65
C GLN A 125 -4.23 -7.54 -1.53
N GLN A 126 -4.38 -7.23 -2.82
CA GLN A 126 -5.07 -8.09 -3.80
C GLN A 126 -4.13 -9.09 -4.50
N LYS A 127 -2.85 -9.16 -4.12
CA LYS A 127 -1.79 -9.97 -4.76
C LYS A 127 -1.62 -9.67 -6.26
N GLU A 128 -2.00 -8.47 -6.69
CA GLU A 128 -1.85 -7.97 -8.07
C GLU A 128 -0.51 -7.24 -8.23
N PHE A 129 0.62 -7.97 -8.09
CA PHE A 129 1.96 -7.39 -7.99
C PHE A 129 2.39 -6.62 -9.24
N GLU A 130 2.01 -7.04 -10.43
CA GLU A 130 2.30 -6.34 -11.68
C GLU A 130 1.67 -4.94 -11.68
N LYS A 131 0.43 -4.82 -11.16
CA LYS A 131 -0.25 -3.52 -11.07
C LYS A 131 0.34 -2.65 -9.96
N ALA A 132 0.73 -3.25 -8.85
CA ALA A 132 1.47 -2.55 -7.79
C ALA A 132 2.79 -2.00 -8.33
N PHE A 133 3.52 -2.79 -9.12
CA PHE A 133 4.77 -2.41 -9.74
C PHE A 133 4.63 -1.23 -10.72
N ILE A 134 3.54 -1.18 -11.49
CA ILE A 134 3.25 -0.01 -12.35
C ILE A 134 3.18 1.27 -11.50
N GLN A 135 2.57 1.22 -10.33
CA GLN A 135 2.48 2.38 -9.44
C GLN A 135 3.85 2.75 -8.85
N GLN A 136 4.64 1.76 -8.41
CA GLN A 136 5.98 1.98 -7.88
C GLN A 136 6.93 2.57 -8.96
N LYS A 137 6.85 2.11 -10.20
CA LYS A 137 7.58 2.73 -11.32
C LYS A 137 7.18 4.18 -11.56
N ALA A 138 5.89 4.49 -11.44
CA ALA A 138 5.40 5.87 -11.58
C ALA A 138 5.92 6.78 -10.46
N ILE A 139 6.03 6.28 -9.22
CA ILE A 139 6.62 6.98 -8.08
C ILE A 139 8.11 7.24 -8.34
N TYR A 140 8.86 6.18 -8.66
CA TYR A 140 10.30 6.26 -8.92
C TYR A 140 10.63 7.22 -10.07
N LYS A 141 9.84 7.21 -11.13
CA LYS A 141 10.03 8.12 -12.27
C LYS A 141 9.86 9.61 -11.90
N ARG A 142 9.00 9.91 -10.91
CA ARG A 142 8.79 11.28 -10.43
C ARG A 142 9.81 11.71 -9.40
N ASN A 143 10.22 10.78 -8.58
CA ASN A 143 11.19 11.00 -7.50
C ASN A 143 12.16 9.80 -7.42
N PRO A 144 13.25 9.78 -8.21
CA PRO A 144 14.19 8.68 -8.28
C PRO A 144 15.15 8.68 -7.09
N GLU A 145 14.65 8.45 -5.88
CA GLU A 145 15.47 8.41 -4.65
C GLU A 145 16.04 7.02 -4.42
N SER A 146 15.18 6.07 -4.08
CA SER A 146 15.59 4.73 -3.67
C SER A 146 14.69 3.67 -4.31
N LEU A 147 15.30 2.53 -4.67
CA LEU A 147 14.58 1.36 -5.17
C LEU A 147 14.20 0.36 -4.08
N ASN A 148 14.45 0.67 -2.80
CA ASN A 148 14.14 -0.22 -1.67
C ASN A 148 12.67 -0.68 -1.65
N SER A 149 11.73 0.24 -1.90
CA SER A 149 10.30 -0.11 -1.95
C SER A 149 9.96 -1.07 -3.10
N ILE A 150 10.71 -1.00 -4.19
CA ILE A 150 10.56 -1.88 -5.36
C ILE A 150 11.16 -3.26 -5.04
N VAL A 151 12.33 -3.32 -4.39
CA VAL A 151 12.91 -4.59 -3.91
C VAL A 151 11.97 -5.27 -2.90
N ASN A 152 11.41 -4.53 -1.96
CA ASN A 152 10.43 -5.06 -1.01
C ASN A 152 9.18 -5.61 -1.72
N LEU A 153 8.73 -4.96 -2.79
CA LEU A 153 7.62 -5.47 -3.60
C LEU A 153 7.97 -6.79 -4.28
N ALA A 154 9.20 -6.93 -4.78
CA ALA A 154 9.67 -8.20 -5.35
C ALA A 154 9.69 -9.31 -4.31
N GLN A 155 10.18 -9.03 -3.10
CA GLN A 155 10.17 -9.99 -1.99
C GLN A 155 8.74 -10.47 -1.68
N LEU A 156 7.77 -9.56 -1.56
CA LEU A 156 6.37 -9.92 -1.34
C LEU A 156 5.81 -10.78 -2.48
N ALA A 157 6.20 -10.49 -3.73
CA ALA A 157 5.80 -11.31 -4.88
C ALA A 157 6.38 -12.73 -4.82
N ILE A 158 7.63 -12.88 -4.35
CA ILE A 158 8.27 -14.19 -4.11
C ILE A 158 7.53 -14.96 -3.02
N GLU A 159 7.26 -14.33 -1.88
CA GLU A 159 6.55 -14.93 -0.75
C GLU A 159 5.15 -15.44 -1.13
N GLU A 160 4.50 -14.81 -2.13
CA GLU A 160 3.20 -15.19 -2.67
C GLU A 160 3.29 -16.05 -3.94
N ASP A 161 4.48 -16.61 -4.23
CA ASP A 161 4.80 -17.49 -5.40
C ASP A 161 4.50 -16.83 -6.78
N ASN A 162 4.44 -15.50 -6.84
CA ASN A 162 4.33 -14.76 -8.10
C ASN A 162 5.74 -14.48 -8.67
N GLN A 163 6.38 -15.52 -9.15
CA GLN A 163 7.76 -15.45 -9.62
C GLN A 163 7.92 -14.64 -10.92
N GLU A 164 6.88 -14.53 -11.74
CA GLU A 164 6.93 -13.73 -12.97
C GLU A 164 7.02 -12.24 -12.62
N ALA A 165 6.12 -11.75 -11.76
CA ALA A 165 6.19 -10.39 -11.28
C ALA A 165 7.51 -10.09 -10.54
N ALA A 166 7.97 -11.03 -9.69
CA ALA A 166 9.23 -10.87 -8.96
C ALA A 166 10.43 -10.67 -9.90
N ARG A 167 10.54 -11.47 -10.97
CA ARG A 167 11.61 -11.33 -11.96
C ARG A 167 11.57 -9.99 -12.67
N ASP A 168 10.39 -9.55 -13.10
CA ASP A 168 10.22 -8.26 -13.79
C ASP A 168 10.60 -7.09 -12.87
N ILE A 169 10.20 -7.17 -11.60
CA ILE A 169 10.51 -6.16 -10.59
C ILE A 169 12.02 -6.10 -10.31
N LEU A 170 12.64 -7.26 -10.08
CA LEU A 170 14.09 -7.36 -9.82
C LEU A 170 14.91 -6.96 -11.06
N GLY A 171 14.48 -7.32 -12.26
CA GLY A 171 15.08 -6.88 -13.50
C GLY A 171 15.12 -5.35 -13.61
N PHE A 172 14.02 -4.69 -13.27
CA PHE A 172 13.98 -3.23 -13.23
C PHE A 172 14.97 -2.64 -12.19
N VAL A 173 15.13 -3.29 -11.03
CA VAL A 173 16.13 -2.86 -10.02
C VAL A 173 17.53 -2.94 -10.59
N LEU A 174 17.88 -4.06 -11.25
CA LEU A 174 19.21 -4.25 -11.86
C LEU A 174 19.50 -3.20 -12.95
N GLU A 175 18.51 -2.82 -13.74
CA GLU A 175 18.66 -1.83 -14.81
C GLU A 175 18.78 -0.39 -14.31
N ASN A 176 18.20 -0.06 -13.16
CA ASN A 176 18.03 1.33 -12.71
C ASN A 176 18.78 1.68 -11.43
N SER A 177 19.26 0.70 -10.66
CA SER A 177 20.04 0.93 -9.45
C SER A 177 21.51 1.24 -9.77
N LYS A 178 22.08 2.12 -8.96
CA LYS A 178 23.54 2.32 -8.82
C LYS A 178 24.01 1.95 -7.42
N ASP A 179 23.10 1.55 -6.57
CA ASP A 179 23.38 1.10 -5.21
C ASP A 179 23.82 -0.36 -5.25
N LEU A 180 25.08 -0.60 -4.84
CA LEU A 180 25.69 -1.92 -4.87
C LEU A 180 24.94 -2.93 -3.99
N GLU A 181 24.45 -2.51 -2.84
CA GLU A 181 23.73 -3.38 -1.91
C GLU A 181 22.41 -3.85 -2.54
N LEU A 182 21.67 -2.95 -3.17
CA LEU A 182 20.44 -3.30 -3.88
C LEU A 182 20.68 -4.19 -5.09
N LEU A 183 21.76 -3.97 -5.84
CA LEU A 183 22.14 -4.83 -6.97
C LEU A 183 22.47 -6.25 -6.50
N ILE A 184 23.24 -6.40 -5.42
CA ILE A 184 23.57 -7.69 -4.83
C ILE A 184 22.28 -8.36 -4.31
N GLN A 185 21.44 -7.65 -3.58
CA GLN A 185 20.19 -8.19 -3.05
C GLN A 185 19.25 -8.69 -4.16
N ALA A 186 19.11 -7.93 -5.24
CA ALA A 186 18.31 -8.35 -6.40
C ALA A 186 18.86 -9.63 -7.05
N ASN A 187 20.18 -9.74 -7.18
CA ASN A 187 20.82 -10.95 -7.72
C ASN A 187 20.65 -12.14 -6.77
N VAL A 188 20.75 -11.94 -5.46
CA VAL A 188 20.48 -12.99 -4.44
C VAL A 188 19.09 -13.57 -4.65
N TYR A 189 18.04 -12.73 -4.68
CA TYR A 189 16.67 -13.19 -4.89
C TYR A 189 16.49 -13.93 -6.23
N LEU A 190 17.09 -13.43 -7.32
CA LEU A 190 17.01 -14.11 -8.60
C LEU A 190 17.70 -15.48 -8.59
N MET A 191 18.84 -15.59 -7.90
CA MET A 191 19.56 -16.87 -7.75
C MET A 191 18.75 -17.85 -6.89
N GLU A 192 18.20 -17.43 -5.76
CA GLU A 192 17.34 -18.26 -4.90
C GLU A 192 16.14 -18.80 -5.69
N MET A 193 15.42 -17.95 -6.42
CA MET A 193 14.29 -18.35 -7.27
C MET A 193 14.72 -19.33 -8.40
N LYS A 194 15.94 -19.20 -8.90
CA LYS A 194 16.48 -20.09 -9.94
C LYS A 194 16.83 -21.46 -9.38
N ILE A 195 17.43 -21.50 -8.18
CA ILE A 195 17.82 -22.72 -7.50
C ILE A 195 16.60 -23.52 -7.07
N GLU A 196 15.58 -22.87 -6.57
CA GLU A 196 14.33 -23.51 -6.15
C GLU A 196 13.70 -24.37 -7.27
N LYS A 197 13.89 -23.98 -8.53
CA LYS A 197 13.37 -24.70 -9.71
C LYS A 197 14.44 -25.52 -10.45
N ALA A 198 15.69 -25.49 -9.95
CA ALA A 198 16.81 -26.13 -10.64
C ALA A 198 16.74 -27.65 -10.61
N THR A 199 17.18 -28.27 -11.68
CA THR A 199 17.48 -29.69 -11.78
C THR A 199 19.00 -29.90 -11.76
N GLU A 200 19.47 -31.14 -11.57
CA GLU A 200 20.90 -31.44 -11.55
C GLU A 200 21.68 -30.89 -12.80
N LYS A 201 20.98 -30.77 -13.92
CA LYS A 201 21.58 -30.25 -15.17
C LYS A 201 21.83 -28.74 -15.15
N ASP A 202 21.10 -28.02 -14.29
CA ASP A 202 21.14 -26.56 -14.20
C ASP A 202 22.25 -26.06 -13.27
N PHE A 203 22.72 -26.91 -12.32
CA PHE A 203 23.70 -26.50 -11.33
C PHE A 203 25.03 -26.00 -11.90
N ALA A 204 25.52 -26.60 -12.99
CA ALA A 204 26.76 -26.15 -13.62
C ALA A 204 26.65 -24.70 -14.16
N ASN A 205 25.49 -24.35 -14.73
CA ASN A 205 25.22 -23.00 -15.22
C ASN A 205 25.02 -22.01 -14.06
N ILE A 206 24.30 -22.45 -13.01
CA ILE A 206 24.06 -21.62 -11.82
C ILE A 206 25.38 -21.30 -11.11
N ASN A 207 26.27 -22.28 -10.94
CA ASN A 207 27.59 -22.06 -10.34
C ASN A 207 28.44 -21.10 -11.18
N THR A 208 28.40 -21.22 -12.52
CA THR A 208 29.11 -20.30 -13.39
C THR A 208 28.58 -18.86 -13.24
N GLU A 209 27.28 -18.69 -13.10
CA GLU A 209 26.65 -17.40 -12.91
C GLU A 209 27.00 -16.79 -11.54
N LEU A 210 26.99 -17.61 -10.47
CA LEU A 210 27.43 -17.21 -9.13
C LEU A 210 28.91 -16.79 -9.12
N ASP A 211 29.78 -17.55 -9.78
CA ASP A 211 31.20 -17.18 -9.94
C ASP A 211 31.38 -15.84 -10.64
N ASN A 212 30.57 -15.56 -11.66
CA ASN A 212 30.61 -14.28 -12.36
C ASN A 212 30.14 -13.13 -11.47
N LEU A 213 29.04 -13.30 -10.72
CA LEU A 213 28.54 -12.30 -9.77
C LEU A 213 29.56 -12.02 -8.66
N LEU A 214 30.21 -13.05 -8.11
CA LEU A 214 31.24 -12.89 -7.09
C LEU A 214 32.51 -12.21 -7.59
N ARG A 215 32.85 -12.35 -8.89
CA ARG A 215 33.94 -11.59 -9.54
C ARG A 215 33.54 -10.14 -9.79
N GLU A 216 32.30 -9.89 -10.19
CA GLU A 216 31.79 -8.56 -10.48
C GLU A 216 31.67 -7.69 -9.21
N PHE A 217 31.11 -8.26 -8.15
CA PHE A 217 30.84 -7.55 -6.91
C PHE A 217 31.98 -7.64 -5.88
N GLU A 218 33.02 -8.41 -6.17
CA GLU A 218 34.11 -8.76 -5.25
C GLU A 218 33.62 -9.44 -3.95
N ILE A 219 34.53 -10.09 -3.25
CA ILE A 219 34.19 -10.74 -1.97
C ILE A 219 34.10 -9.68 -0.87
N SER A 220 32.92 -9.53 -0.30
CA SER A 220 32.62 -8.53 0.73
C SER A 220 31.54 -9.06 1.69
N PRO A 221 31.26 -8.39 2.83
CA PRO A 221 30.16 -8.77 3.68
C PRO A 221 28.80 -8.76 2.96
N PHE A 222 28.61 -7.90 1.94
CA PHE A 222 27.38 -7.82 1.16
C PHE A 222 27.18 -9.03 0.23
N THR A 223 28.28 -9.66 -0.25
CA THR A 223 28.22 -10.85 -1.12
C THR A 223 28.17 -12.17 -0.34
N LEU A 224 28.10 -12.13 0.99
CA LEU A 224 28.07 -13.34 1.83
C LEU A 224 26.89 -14.25 1.46
N SER A 225 25.73 -13.70 1.16
CA SER A 225 24.55 -14.48 0.74
C SER A 225 24.80 -15.25 -0.57
N LEU A 226 25.45 -14.63 -1.55
CA LEU A 226 25.83 -15.30 -2.81
C LEU A 226 26.84 -16.44 -2.55
N GLN A 227 27.81 -16.24 -1.63
CA GLN A 227 28.75 -17.29 -1.23
C GLN A 227 28.07 -18.46 -0.51
N LEU A 228 27.09 -18.16 0.34
CA LEU A 228 26.30 -19.20 1.03
C LEU A 228 25.45 -20.01 0.03
N ILE A 229 24.84 -19.34 -0.94
CA ILE A 229 24.10 -20.01 -2.02
C ILE A 229 25.01 -20.95 -2.81
N GLN A 230 26.26 -20.55 -3.10
CA GLN A 230 27.22 -21.37 -3.84
C GLN A 230 27.71 -22.58 -3.04
N ALA A 231 27.71 -22.51 -1.71
CA ALA A 231 28.20 -23.56 -0.84
C ALA A 231 27.18 -24.69 -0.58
N HIS A 232 25.93 -24.49 -0.94
CA HIS A 232 24.84 -25.48 -0.79
C HIS A 232 24.52 -26.16 -2.11
#